data_9bbd7fc853a5aaa646e59815ee015a12
#
_entry.id   9bbd7fc853a5aaa646e59815ee015a12
#
_cell.length_a   1.000
_cell.length_b   1.000
_cell.length_c   1.000
_cell.angle_alpha   90.00
_cell.angle_beta   90.00
_cell.angle_gamma   90.00
#
_symmetry.space_group_name_H-M   'P 1'
#
loop_
_entity.id
_entity.type
_entity.pdbx_description
1 polymer ?
#
loop_
_entity_poly.entity_id
_entity_poly.type
_entity_poly.pdbx_seq_one_letter_code
_entity_poly.pdbx_strand_id
1 'polypeptide(L)'
;LEHDYPIFQVSHLYHRKDAIYPATVVGRPKQEDFYIGDYLQDLLSPLFPLVMKGVRNLKTFGETGFHCLAAAKVSNRYQREAFAAGLRILGEGQLSLSKFLILTDGDIDITDFATLWTHVLERIHWDQDLYIFANVSQDTLDYTGPSVNKGSKAMMMGLGKEKVRDLPLEFSGSLPSDCDKQLA
;
A
#
# COMPACT_ATOMS: atom_id res chain seq x y z
N LEU A 1 -4.97 -3.23 -22.89
CA LEU A 1 -5.23 -1.80 -23.00
C LEU A 1 -4.22 -1.17 -23.95
N GLU A 2 -4.65 -0.29 -24.80
CA GLU A 2 -3.84 0.45 -25.74
C GLU A 2 -3.57 1.84 -25.17
N HIS A 3 -2.33 2.30 -25.24
CA HIS A 3 -1.90 3.61 -24.74
C HIS A 3 -1.07 4.31 -25.79
N ASP A 4 -1.22 5.61 -25.90
CA ASP A 4 -0.35 6.47 -26.67
C ASP A 4 0.91 6.76 -25.86
N TYR A 5 2.05 6.27 -26.30
CA TYR A 5 3.36 6.53 -25.71
C TYR A 5 4.18 7.48 -26.57
N PRO A 6 5.10 8.25 -25.97
CA PRO A 6 6.08 9.03 -26.72
C PRO A 6 6.89 8.14 -27.68
N ILE A 7 7.07 8.61 -28.89
CA ILE A 7 7.85 7.91 -29.91
C ILE A 7 9.32 8.29 -29.75
N PHE A 8 10.17 7.28 -29.74
CA PHE A 8 11.63 7.43 -29.75
C PHE A 8 12.15 7.32 -31.17
N GLN A 9 12.72 8.41 -31.69
CA GLN A 9 13.34 8.40 -33.01
C GLN A 9 14.83 8.18 -32.88
N VAL A 10 15.31 6.97 -33.24
CA VAL A 10 16.73 6.61 -33.17
C VAL A 10 17.42 7.08 -34.46
N SER A 11 18.37 8.02 -34.32
CA SER A 11 19.18 8.49 -35.46
C SER A 11 20.44 7.64 -35.70
N HIS A 12 21.05 7.12 -34.63
CA HIS A 12 22.26 6.32 -34.69
C HIS A 12 22.24 5.24 -33.64
N LEU A 13 22.78 4.06 -33.96
CA LEU A 13 22.99 2.95 -33.05
C LEU A 13 24.47 2.54 -33.07
N TYR A 14 25.15 2.64 -31.92
CA TYR A 14 26.53 2.23 -31.75
C TYR A 14 26.57 0.98 -30.86
N HIS A 15 27.19 -0.06 -31.33
CA HIS A 15 27.37 -1.30 -30.56
C HIS A 15 28.68 -1.99 -30.95
N ARG A 16 29.21 -2.79 -30.04
CA ARG A 16 30.32 -3.69 -30.36
C ARG A 16 29.83 -4.84 -31.25
N LYS A 17 30.74 -5.51 -31.98
CA LYS A 17 30.38 -6.58 -32.91
C LYS A 17 29.65 -7.75 -32.26
N ASP A 18 29.98 -8.07 -31.02
CA ASP A 18 29.46 -9.14 -30.20
C ASP A 18 28.66 -8.57 -29.01
N ALA A 19 27.80 -7.61 -29.26
CA ALA A 19 27.01 -6.96 -28.23
C ALA A 19 26.05 -7.95 -27.52
N ILE A 20 26.03 -7.87 -26.21
CA ILE A 20 25.04 -8.55 -25.37
C ILE A 20 24.02 -7.52 -24.95
N TYR A 21 22.75 -7.75 -25.26
CA TYR A 21 21.65 -6.91 -24.84
C TYR A 21 20.90 -7.60 -23.69
N PRO A 22 20.99 -7.06 -22.46
CA PRO A 22 20.19 -7.57 -21.36
C PRO A 22 18.72 -7.18 -21.59
N ALA A 23 17.85 -8.15 -21.52
CA ALA A 23 16.41 -7.95 -21.68
C ALA A 23 15.66 -8.74 -20.64
N THR A 24 14.63 -8.13 -20.08
CA THR A 24 13.71 -8.75 -19.13
C THR A 24 12.27 -8.38 -19.47
N VAL A 25 11.35 -9.22 -19.05
CA VAL A 25 9.91 -8.94 -19.15
C VAL A 25 9.37 -8.84 -17.73
N VAL A 26 8.93 -7.64 -17.33
CA VAL A 26 8.36 -7.38 -16.03
C VAL A 26 7.08 -8.19 -15.84
N GLY A 27 6.96 -8.90 -14.73
CA GLY A 27 5.78 -9.71 -14.44
C GLY A 27 6.06 -10.90 -13.52
N ARG A 28 5.49 -12.05 -13.86
CA ARG A 28 5.68 -13.30 -13.11
C ARG A 28 6.44 -14.33 -13.96
N PRO A 29 7.43 -15.03 -13.38
CA PRO A 29 7.94 -14.92 -11.99
C PRO A 29 8.60 -13.56 -11.73
N LYS A 30 8.87 -13.24 -10.43
CA LYS A 30 9.53 -12.00 -10.01
C LYS A 30 10.80 -11.77 -10.82
N GLN A 31 10.94 -10.59 -11.35
CA GLN A 31 12.06 -10.15 -12.19
C GLN A 31 12.96 -9.18 -11.41
N GLU A 32 13.93 -8.60 -12.08
CA GLU A 32 14.92 -7.71 -11.48
C GLU A 32 14.32 -6.49 -10.79
N ASP A 33 13.25 -5.92 -11.33
CA ASP A 33 12.54 -4.78 -10.77
C ASP A 33 12.02 -5.04 -9.34
N PHE A 34 11.56 -6.27 -9.07
CA PHE A 34 11.13 -6.68 -7.73
C PHE A 34 12.31 -6.61 -6.74
N TYR A 35 13.44 -7.21 -7.09
CA TYR A 35 14.60 -7.27 -6.20
C TYR A 35 15.27 -5.91 -6.03
N ILE A 36 15.34 -5.12 -7.09
CA ILE A 36 15.86 -3.74 -7.03
C ILE A 36 14.97 -2.88 -6.15
N GLY A 37 13.65 -2.95 -6.34
CA GLY A 37 12.69 -2.18 -5.55
C GLY A 37 12.73 -2.54 -4.06
N ASP A 38 12.84 -3.81 -3.74
CA ASP A 38 12.94 -4.28 -2.35
C ASP A 38 14.24 -3.82 -1.69
N TYR A 39 15.37 -4.00 -2.37
CA TYR A 39 16.68 -3.54 -1.91
C TYR A 39 16.74 -2.01 -1.72
N LEU A 40 16.19 -1.24 -2.66
CA LEU A 40 16.16 0.22 -2.55
C LEU A 40 15.32 0.70 -1.36
N GLN A 41 14.25 0.01 -1.04
CA GLN A 41 13.46 0.34 0.16
C GLN A 41 14.28 0.14 1.44
N ASP A 42 15.00 -0.97 1.56
CA ASP A 42 15.85 -1.25 2.71
C ASP A 42 16.97 -0.22 2.84
N LEU A 43 17.61 0.14 1.73
CA LEU A 43 18.68 1.12 1.67
C LEU A 43 18.20 2.54 2.04
N LEU A 44 17.01 2.93 1.57
CA LEU A 44 16.48 4.30 1.72
C LEU A 44 15.60 4.48 2.96
N SER A 45 15.13 3.40 3.56
CA SER A 45 14.20 3.48 4.70
C SER A 45 14.70 4.33 5.87
N PRO A 46 16.00 4.33 6.24
CA PRO A 46 16.51 5.20 7.29
C PRO A 46 16.40 6.70 6.99
N LEU A 47 16.20 7.09 5.73
CA LEU A 47 16.09 8.48 5.30
C LEU A 47 14.66 9.04 5.42
N PHE A 48 13.63 8.19 5.50
CA PHE A 48 12.25 8.65 5.58
C PHE A 48 11.98 9.64 6.71
N PRO A 49 12.46 9.44 7.95
CA PRO A 49 12.26 10.41 9.02
C PRO A 49 12.87 11.78 8.75
N LEU A 50 13.89 11.87 7.89
CA LEU A 50 14.58 13.11 7.53
C LEU A 50 13.78 13.91 6.50
N VAL A 51 13.18 13.23 5.53
CA VAL A 51 12.44 13.86 4.43
C VAL A 51 10.95 14.01 4.72
N MET A 52 10.37 13.05 5.46
CA MET A 52 8.95 13.03 5.84
C MET A 52 8.81 13.02 7.37
N LYS A 53 8.80 14.21 7.95
CA LYS A 53 8.64 14.36 9.40
C LYS A 53 7.36 13.67 9.86
N GLY A 54 7.48 12.80 10.87
CA GLY A 54 6.37 12.01 11.37
C GLY A 54 6.25 10.61 10.76
N VAL A 55 6.94 10.31 9.67
CA VAL A 55 7.06 8.96 9.12
C VAL A 55 8.33 8.31 9.67
N ARG A 56 8.19 7.23 10.43
CA ARG A 56 9.32 6.53 11.06
C ARG A 56 9.88 5.42 10.17
N ASN A 57 9.02 4.73 9.46
CA ASN A 57 9.37 3.71 8.48
C ASN A 57 8.26 3.60 7.43
N LEU A 58 8.61 3.13 6.24
CA LEU A 58 7.67 2.95 5.14
C LEU A 58 8.07 1.72 4.32
N LYS A 59 7.09 0.91 3.95
CA LYS A 59 7.23 -0.25 3.07
C LYS A 59 6.15 -0.20 1.99
N THR A 60 6.55 -0.41 0.75
CA THR A 60 5.66 -0.72 -0.36
C THR A 60 5.81 -2.19 -0.74
N PHE A 61 4.72 -2.87 -1.05
CA PHE A 61 4.71 -4.31 -1.23
C PHE A 61 4.93 -4.69 -2.70
N GLY A 62 6.06 -5.31 -2.99
CA GLY A 62 6.43 -5.72 -4.35
C GLY A 62 5.46 -6.73 -4.97
N GLU A 63 4.80 -7.56 -4.14
CA GLU A 63 3.74 -8.49 -4.56
C GLU A 63 2.56 -7.80 -5.23
N THR A 64 2.35 -6.53 -4.92
CA THR A 64 1.27 -5.69 -5.48
C THR A 64 1.77 -4.69 -6.52
N GLY A 65 3.02 -4.84 -7.01
CA GLY A 65 3.65 -3.92 -7.95
C GLY A 65 4.15 -2.63 -7.30
N PHE A 66 4.47 -2.64 -6.02
CA PHE A 66 4.98 -1.53 -5.19
C PHE A 66 4.01 -0.34 -5.02
N HIS A 67 3.25 0.02 -6.03
CA HIS A 67 2.37 1.19 -5.97
C HIS A 67 0.98 0.89 -5.41
N CYS A 68 0.48 -0.34 -5.53
CA CYS A 68 -0.89 -0.61 -5.10
C CYS A 68 -1.07 -0.61 -3.58
N LEU A 69 -0.06 -1.03 -2.82
CA LEU A 69 -0.15 -1.16 -1.36
C LEU A 69 1.12 -0.65 -0.69
N ALA A 70 0.95 0.26 0.25
CA ALA A 70 1.99 0.77 1.11
C ALA A 70 1.58 0.68 2.58
N ALA A 71 2.55 0.52 3.46
CA ALA A 71 2.38 0.61 4.90
C ALA A 71 3.42 1.57 5.50
N ALA A 72 3.05 2.30 6.54
CA ALA A 72 3.99 3.17 7.22
C ALA A 72 3.81 3.14 8.74
N LYS A 73 4.95 3.10 9.45
CA LYS A 73 5.00 3.47 10.86
C LYS A 73 5.06 4.99 10.96
N VAL A 74 4.12 5.55 11.70
CA VAL A 74 4.02 7.00 11.86
C VAL A 74 4.07 7.41 13.32
N SER A 75 4.40 8.65 13.58
CA SER A 75 4.23 9.25 14.91
C SER A 75 2.77 9.62 15.12
N ASN A 76 2.29 9.48 16.35
CA ASN A 76 0.94 9.83 16.75
C ASN A 76 0.96 10.51 18.13
N ARG A 77 1.70 11.62 18.24
CA ARG A 77 1.94 12.35 19.50
C ARG A 77 0.82 13.30 19.86
N TYR A 78 0.09 13.75 18.83
CA TYR A 78 -1.06 14.65 18.98
C TYR A 78 -2.18 14.24 18.01
N GLN A 79 -3.37 14.75 18.27
CA GLN A 79 -4.55 14.38 17.50
C GLN A 79 -4.36 14.61 16.00
N ARG A 80 -4.60 13.57 15.21
CA ARG A 80 -4.53 13.58 13.75
C ARG A 80 -3.12 13.75 13.15
N GLU A 81 -2.05 13.62 13.92
CA GLU A 81 -0.68 13.64 13.37
C GLU A 81 -0.49 12.54 12.34
N ALA A 82 -0.92 11.32 12.65
CA ALA A 82 -0.84 10.18 11.73
C ALA A 82 -1.60 10.43 10.42
N PHE A 83 -2.79 11.05 10.50
CA PHE A 83 -3.57 11.42 9.33
C PHE A 83 -2.81 12.41 8.43
N ALA A 84 -2.21 13.45 9.01
CA ALA A 84 -1.40 14.41 8.27
C ALA A 84 -0.18 13.76 7.60
N ALA A 85 0.48 12.84 8.32
CA ALA A 85 1.57 12.05 7.74
C ALA A 85 1.12 11.19 6.56
N GLY A 86 -0.05 10.57 6.66
CA GLY A 86 -0.65 9.77 5.58
C GLY A 86 -0.97 10.62 4.34
N LEU A 87 -1.54 11.81 4.50
CA LEU A 87 -1.78 12.72 3.39
C LEU A 87 -0.47 13.17 2.73
N ARG A 88 0.59 13.37 3.52
CA ARG A 88 1.91 13.67 2.98
C ARG A 88 2.45 12.52 2.14
N ILE A 89 2.39 11.29 2.63
CA ILE A 89 2.81 10.10 1.87
C ILE A 89 2.06 10.02 0.54
N LEU A 90 0.73 10.17 0.56
CA LEU A 90 -0.11 10.11 -0.64
C LEU A 90 0.11 11.28 -1.62
N GLY A 91 0.82 12.32 -1.20
CA GLY A 91 1.19 13.49 -2.03
C GLY A 91 2.67 13.54 -2.42
N GLU A 92 3.52 12.61 -1.99
CA GLU A 92 4.98 12.69 -2.11
C GLU A 92 5.52 11.82 -3.25
N GLY A 93 5.97 12.42 -4.34
CA GLY A 93 6.70 11.76 -5.43
C GLY A 93 6.05 10.44 -5.89
N GLN A 94 6.83 9.36 -5.95
CA GLN A 94 6.35 8.03 -6.36
C GLN A 94 5.30 7.44 -5.39
N LEU A 95 5.33 7.83 -4.12
CA LEU A 95 4.34 7.38 -3.14
C LEU A 95 2.95 7.93 -3.42
N SER A 96 2.86 9.01 -4.19
CA SER A 96 1.58 9.55 -4.66
C SER A 96 0.82 8.60 -5.59
N LEU A 97 1.49 7.57 -6.11
CA LEU A 97 0.86 6.52 -6.91
C LEU A 97 0.22 5.41 -6.05
N SER A 98 0.50 5.39 -4.75
CA SER A 98 -0.07 4.39 -3.84
C SER A 98 -1.59 4.46 -3.82
N LYS A 99 -2.21 3.28 -3.90
CA LYS A 99 -3.66 3.12 -3.90
C LYS A 99 -4.22 2.86 -2.50
N PHE A 100 -3.59 1.94 -1.77
CA PHE A 100 -3.90 1.64 -0.38
C PHE A 100 -2.72 2.01 0.51
N LEU A 101 -2.98 2.80 1.53
CA LEU A 101 -2.01 3.18 2.53
C LEU A 101 -2.49 2.72 3.91
N ILE A 102 -1.67 1.90 4.57
CA ILE A 102 -1.92 1.42 5.93
C ILE A 102 -0.98 2.15 6.88
N LEU A 103 -1.53 2.76 7.92
CA LEU A 103 -0.76 3.48 8.94
C LEU A 103 -0.86 2.79 10.30
N THR A 104 0.27 2.72 10.99
CA THR A 104 0.34 2.27 12.38
C THR A 104 1.34 3.13 13.16
N ASP A 105 1.08 3.31 14.45
CA ASP A 105 2.03 3.89 15.42
C ASP A 105 2.70 2.81 16.28
N GLY A 106 2.33 1.54 16.10
CA GLY A 106 2.88 0.40 16.82
C GLY A 106 4.33 0.10 16.45
N ASP A 107 5.04 -0.51 17.40
CA ASP A 107 6.38 -1.03 17.16
C ASP A 107 6.31 -2.49 16.72
N ILE A 108 5.87 -2.68 15.49
CA ILE A 108 5.72 -3.98 14.82
C ILE A 108 6.55 -4.03 13.54
N ASP A 109 6.81 -5.21 13.05
CA ASP A 109 7.39 -5.37 11.71
C ASP A 109 6.30 -5.14 10.64
N ILE A 110 6.39 -4.01 9.94
CA ILE A 110 5.46 -3.68 8.83
C ILE A 110 5.80 -4.40 7.53
N THR A 111 6.89 -5.14 7.46
CA THR A 111 7.25 -5.96 6.29
C THR A 111 6.50 -7.29 6.29
N ASP A 112 6.14 -7.80 7.46
CA ASP A 112 5.22 -8.93 7.62
C ASP A 112 3.77 -8.46 7.54
N PHE A 113 3.16 -8.69 6.39
CA PHE A 113 1.79 -8.26 6.15
C PHE A 113 0.77 -8.88 7.09
N ALA A 114 0.96 -10.12 7.52
CA ALA A 114 0.03 -10.78 8.43
C ALA A 114 0.03 -10.11 9.81
N THR A 115 1.21 -9.84 10.35
CA THR A 115 1.40 -9.10 11.61
C THR A 115 0.83 -7.68 11.50
N LEU A 116 1.15 -6.95 10.42
CA LEU A 116 0.61 -5.62 10.17
C LEU A 116 -0.91 -5.62 10.14
N TRP A 117 -1.50 -6.54 9.37
CA TRP A 117 -2.95 -6.60 9.16
C TRP A 117 -3.69 -6.91 10.46
N THR A 118 -3.23 -7.91 11.20
CA THR A 118 -3.78 -8.25 12.53
C THR A 118 -3.74 -7.05 13.46
N HIS A 119 -2.57 -6.40 13.58
CA HIS A 119 -2.37 -5.24 14.42
C HIS A 119 -3.33 -4.08 14.08
N VAL A 120 -3.53 -3.82 12.81
CA VAL A 120 -4.43 -2.75 12.34
C VAL A 120 -5.88 -3.09 12.62
N LEU A 121 -6.30 -4.34 12.33
CA LEU A 121 -7.69 -4.78 12.57
C LEU A 121 -8.09 -4.74 14.06
N GLU A 122 -7.15 -4.98 14.95
CA GLU A 122 -7.38 -4.88 16.39
C GLU A 122 -7.60 -3.43 16.88
N ARG A 123 -7.17 -2.44 16.10
CA ARG A 123 -7.10 -1.02 16.52
C ARG A 123 -7.99 -0.07 15.75
N ILE A 124 -8.44 -0.45 14.56
CA ILE A 124 -9.21 0.42 13.68
C ILE A 124 -10.65 0.66 14.18
N HIS A 125 -11.12 1.89 14.08
CA HIS A 125 -12.54 2.23 14.05
C HIS A 125 -12.94 2.49 12.60
N TRP A 126 -13.76 1.63 12.03
CA TRP A 126 -14.11 1.67 10.61
C TRP A 126 -14.80 2.95 10.16
N ASP A 127 -15.52 3.59 11.07
CA ASP A 127 -16.24 4.85 10.84
C ASP A 127 -15.35 6.09 10.96
N GLN A 128 -14.13 5.96 11.53
CA GLN A 128 -13.26 7.09 11.83
C GLN A 128 -11.86 6.99 11.25
N ASP A 129 -11.38 5.77 11.01
CA ASP A 129 -9.99 5.49 10.68
C ASP A 129 -9.82 4.95 9.24
N LEU A 130 -10.91 4.81 8.50
CA LEU A 130 -10.91 4.49 7.08
C LEU A 130 -11.32 5.70 6.25
N TYR A 131 -10.43 6.13 5.36
CA TYR A 131 -10.65 7.26 4.45
C TYR A 131 -10.59 6.79 3.01
N ILE A 132 -11.58 7.20 2.23
CA ILE A 132 -11.63 6.93 0.78
C ILE A 132 -11.60 8.27 0.06
N PHE A 133 -10.59 8.45 -0.78
CA PHE A 133 -10.43 9.64 -1.62
C PHE A 133 -10.86 9.26 -3.03
N ALA A 134 -12.05 9.68 -3.41
CA ALA A 134 -12.59 9.42 -4.73
C ALA A 134 -12.09 10.45 -5.76
N ASN A 135 -12.05 10.04 -7.03
CA ASN A 135 -11.71 10.90 -8.16
C ASN A 135 -10.33 11.57 -8.02
N VAL A 136 -9.32 10.76 -7.72
CA VAL A 136 -7.92 11.17 -7.62
C VAL A 136 -7.07 10.49 -8.70
N SER A 137 -5.84 10.99 -8.87
CA SER A 137 -4.86 10.37 -9.75
C SER A 137 -4.46 8.98 -9.25
N GLN A 138 -4.19 8.10 -10.20
CA GLN A 138 -3.82 6.71 -9.97
C GLN A 138 -2.66 6.35 -10.88
N ASP A 139 -1.92 5.29 -10.54
CA ASP A 139 -0.87 4.77 -11.39
C ASP A 139 -1.39 4.42 -12.79
N THR A 140 -0.62 4.76 -13.81
CA THR A 140 -0.91 4.42 -15.21
C THR A 140 -1.06 2.90 -15.43
N LEU A 141 -0.39 2.10 -14.62
CA LEU A 141 -0.44 0.64 -14.67
C LEU A 141 -1.59 0.04 -13.85
N ASP A 142 -2.34 0.83 -13.11
CA ASP A 142 -3.55 0.37 -12.43
C ASP A 142 -4.78 0.53 -13.34
N TYR A 143 -5.21 -0.56 -13.92
CA TYR A 143 -6.35 -0.63 -14.83
C TYR A 143 -7.70 -0.84 -14.15
N THR A 144 -7.78 -0.70 -12.85
CA THR A 144 -9.04 -0.90 -12.09
C THR A 144 -9.90 0.36 -12.02
N GLY A 145 -9.39 1.50 -12.45
CA GLY A 145 -10.13 2.75 -12.52
C GLY A 145 -11.02 2.87 -13.76
N PRO A 146 -11.89 3.88 -13.80
CA PRO A 146 -12.81 4.10 -14.93
C PRO A 146 -12.09 4.57 -16.21
N SER A 147 -10.88 5.09 -16.09
CA SER A 147 -10.02 5.49 -17.19
C SER A 147 -8.56 5.54 -16.72
N VAL A 148 -7.63 5.70 -17.66
CA VAL A 148 -6.19 5.82 -17.36
C VAL A 148 -5.95 6.95 -16.35
N ASN A 149 -5.10 6.69 -15.35
CA ASN A 149 -4.71 7.63 -14.29
C ASN A 149 -5.87 8.16 -13.43
N LYS A 150 -7.03 7.54 -13.46
CA LYS A 150 -8.20 8.00 -12.70
C LYS A 150 -8.75 6.86 -11.83
N GLY A 151 -8.88 7.12 -10.55
CA GLY A 151 -9.41 6.14 -9.61
C GLY A 151 -9.67 6.72 -8.24
N SER A 152 -9.57 5.86 -7.25
CA SER A 152 -9.74 6.22 -5.84
C SER A 152 -8.58 5.67 -5.03
N LYS A 153 -8.30 6.30 -3.90
CA LYS A 153 -7.30 5.85 -2.93
C LYS A 153 -7.97 5.60 -1.59
N ALA A 154 -7.37 4.72 -0.79
CA ALA A 154 -7.81 4.50 0.58
C ALA A 154 -6.63 4.65 1.55
N MET A 155 -6.93 5.18 2.73
CA MET A 155 -6.02 5.23 3.85
C MET A 155 -6.69 4.60 5.06
N MET A 156 -6.02 3.66 5.69
CA MET A 156 -6.47 2.92 6.85
C MET A 156 -5.51 3.14 8.01
N MET A 157 -6.02 3.44 9.20
CA MET A 157 -5.19 3.74 10.37
C MET A 157 -5.50 2.79 11.51
N GLY A 158 -4.52 1.98 11.90
CA GLY A 158 -4.55 1.15 13.11
C GLY A 158 -3.65 1.75 14.19
N LEU A 159 -4.20 2.68 14.99
CA LEU A 159 -3.44 3.52 15.91
C LEU A 159 -3.82 3.26 17.38
N GLY A 160 -2.85 3.51 18.25
CA GLY A 160 -3.06 3.48 19.69
C GLY A 160 -3.19 2.07 20.26
N LYS A 161 -4.02 1.95 21.29
CA LYS A 161 -4.23 0.69 21.99
C LYS A 161 -5.20 -0.21 21.26
N GLU A 162 -5.01 -1.50 21.42
CA GLU A 162 -5.97 -2.52 21.01
C GLU A 162 -7.34 -2.22 21.61
N LYS A 163 -8.36 -2.37 20.77
CA LYS A 163 -9.75 -2.14 21.16
C LYS A 163 -10.33 -3.46 21.66
N VAL A 164 -10.53 -3.50 22.98
CA VAL A 164 -11.29 -4.59 23.58
C VAL A 164 -12.70 -4.51 23.05
N ARG A 165 -13.07 -5.48 22.25
CA ARG A 165 -14.47 -5.66 21.84
C ARG A 165 -15.08 -6.55 22.90
N ASP A 166 -16.05 -6.02 23.65
CA ASP A 166 -16.92 -6.83 24.48
C ASP A 166 -17.79 -7.71 23.57
N LEU A 167 -17.22 -8.81 23.12
CA LEU A 167 -18.01 -9.88 22.53
C LEU A 167 -18.74 -10.54 23.70
N PRO A 168 -20.06 -10.75 23.63
CA PRO A 168 -20.74 -11.54 24.63
C PRO A 168 -20.04 -12.92 24.69
N LEU A 169 -19.51 -13.27 25.86
CA LEU A 169 -18.77 -14.51 26.09
C LEU A 169 -19.62 -15.76 25.93
N GLU A 170 -20.92 -15.60 25.90
CA GLU A 170 -21.88 -16.68 25.69
C GLU A 170 -22.99 -16.23 24.74
N PHE A 171 -23.16 -16.98 23.68
CA PHE A 171 -24.36 -16.90 22.85
C PHE A 171 -25.50 -17.62 23.61
N SER A 172 -26.30 -16.86 24.32
CA SER A 172 -27.41 -17.40 25.14
C SER A 172 -28.68 -17.71 24.34
N GLY A 173 -28.65 -17.53 23.03
CA GLY A 173 -29.79 -17.82 22.14
C GLY A 173 -29.65 -19.16 21.48
N SER A 174 -30.72 -19.96 21.45
CA SER A 174 -30.84 -21.07 20.50
C SER A 174 -30.80 -20.51 19.08
N LEU A 175 -29.94 -21.06 18.21
CA LEU A 175 -30.01 -20.78 16.78
C LEU A 175 -31.46 -20.99 16.31
N PRO A 176 -32.04 -20.06 15.53
CA PRO A 176 -33.36 -20.29 14.94
C PRO A 176 -33.32 -21.64 14.17
N SER A 177 -34.31 -22.48 14.37
CA SER A 177 -34.42 -23.80 13.77
C SER A 177 -34.39 -23.82 12.22
N ASP A 178 -34.42 -22.64 11.61
CA ASP A 178 -34.44 -22.45 10.16
C ASP A 178 -33.06 -22.09 9.56
N CYS A 179 -32.01 -21.95 10.37
CA CYS A 179 -30.66 -21.66 9.84
C CYS A 179 -30.12 -22.78 8.96
N ASP A 180 -30.46 -24.02 9.25
CA ASP A 180 -30.01 -25.19 8.46
C ASP A 180 -30.67 -25.28 7.08
N LYS A 181 -31.79 -24.60 6.86
CA LYS A 181 -32.52 -24.60 5.58
C LYS A 181 -31.99 -23.54 4.59
N GLN A 182 -31.21 -22.59 5.05
CA GLN A 182 -30.62 -21.54 4.20
C GLN A 182 -29.20 -21.85 3.72
N LEU A 183 -28.60 -22.93 4.23
CA LEU A 183 -27.24 -23.35 3.89
C LEU A 183 -27.20 -24.65 3.05
N ALA A 184 -28.35 -25.16 2.61
CA ALA A 184 -28.46 -26.37 1.76
C ALA A 184 -28.65 -26.01 0.27
#